data_fd858b8f3d9bc548e7de3a140ce5e6d3
#
_entry.id   fd858b8f3d9bc548e7de3a140ce5e6d3
#
_cell.length_a   1.000
_cell.length_b   1.000
_cell.length_c   1.000
_cell.angle_alpha   90.00
_cell.angle_beta   90.00
_cell.angle_gamma   90.00
#
_symmetry.space_group_name_H-M   'P 1'
#
loop_
_entity.id
_entity.type
_entity.pdbx_description
1 polymer ?
#
loop_
_entity_poly.entity_id
_entity_poly.type
_entity_poly.pdbx_seq_one_letter_code
_entity_poly.pdbx_strand_id
1 'polypeptide(L)'
;TQIRSGKHRASIEFFADRVPKTVQKIRSLLPATVPLCHAKFVGDELMFMIPAVIDPEYLKSSIETGDVLYYPIQQTICLFFGDTIVPFGRGPFNAVGRIVDGSADLRQLAKTIVHQGFQWARFTQSDASAEKTPAPLSERTAEIIAERQTIWQTAPLELENLKSLQKGRAGNAAVRVYAFADAYRNQRNLWLLRDGVKHENITVETAKLLLAPMLREMADRCDIWALSTPGRLFRKAAGPPAEVTNSEELVDLLDELLIYNNRWWLWLDSCIPWFDLDVQLQNGF
;
A
#
# COMPACT_ATOMS: atom_id res chain seq x y z
N THR A 1 7.24 -20.01 -3.19
CA THR A 1 7.63 -18.72 -2.58
C THR A 1 7.44 -18.78 -1.07
N GLN A 2 8.32 -18.11 -0.32
CA GLN A 2 8.27 -18.09 1.14
C GLN A 2 8.26 -16.67 1.67
N ILE A 3 7.54 -16.46 2.78
CA ILE A 3 7.64 -15.28 3.62
C ILE A 3 8.14 -15.69 5.01
N ARG A 4 9.11 -14.94 5.57
CA ARG A 4 9.73 -15.24 6.85
C ARG A 4 9.92 -13.96 7.69
N SER A 5 9.52 -14.03 8.97
CA SER A 5 9.76 -12.99 9.97
C SER A 5 10.24 -13.64 11.28
N GLY A 6 11.49 -13.40 11.65
CA GLY A 6 12.12 -14.10 12.77
C GLY A 6 12.07 -15.62 12.61
N LYS A 7 11.47 -16.33 13.57
CA LYS A 7 11.25 -17.78 13.54
C LYS A 7 10.02 -18.22 12.75
N HIS A 8 9.10 -17.30 12.46
CA HIS A 8 7.84 -17.58 11.77
C HIS A 8 8.03 -17.61 10.26
N ARG A 9 7.41 -18.58 9.60
CA ARG A 9 7.47 -18.75 8.16
C ARG A 9 6.14 -19.22 7.59
N ALA A 10 5.87 -18.85 6.34
CA ALA A 10 4.78 -19.43 5.56
C ALA A 10 5.23 -19.66 4.13
N SER A 11 4.67 -20.69 3.51
CA SER A 11 4.87 -21.02 2.11
C SER A 11 3.66 -20.68 1.28
N ILE A 12 3.88 -20.04 0.13
CA ILE A 12 2.86 -19.57 -0.79
C ILE A 12 3.06 -20.27 -2.14
N GLU A 13 1.97 -20.83 -2.66
CA GLU A 13 1.87 -21.31 -4.04
C GLU A 13 1.14 -20.25 -4.87
N PHE A 14 1.79 -19.75 -5.93
CA PHE A 14 1.17 -18.79 -6.84
C PHE A 14 0.42 -19.48 -7.98
N PHE A 15 -0.70 -18.92 -8.40
CA PHE A 15 -1.52 -19.37 -9.53
C PHE A 15 -0.99 -18.83 -10.86
N ALA A 16 0.26 -19.18 -11.21
CA ALA A 16 0.94 -18.66 -12.39
C ALA A 16 0.16 -18.88 -13.70
N ASP A 17 -0.60 -19.97 -13.80
CA ASP A 17 -1.41 -20.28 -14.99
C ASP A 17 -2.68 -19.41 -15.10
N ARG A 18 -3.16 -18.88 -13.97
CA ARG A 18 -4.40 -18.06 -13.93
C ARG A 18 -4.12 -16.57 -13.98
N VAL A 19 -3.01 -16.15 -13.37
CA VAL A 19 -2.62 -14.74 -13.23
C VAL A 19 -1.14 -14.55 -13.60
N PRO A 20 -0.75 -14.89 -14.83
CA PRO A 20 0.66 -14.95 -15.24
C PRO A 20 1.36 -13.58 -15.10
N LYS A 21 0.72 -12.49 -15.54
CA LYS A 21 1.31 -11.14 -15.47
C LYS A 21 1.52 -10.69 -14.03
N THR A 22 0.52 -10.92 -13.17
CA THR A 22 0.59 -10.58 -11.74
C THR A 22 1.69 -11.36 -11.05
N VAL A 23 1.74 -12.67 -11.26
CA VAL A 23 2.76 -13.54 -10.65
C VAL A 23 4.15 -13.20 -11.16
N GLN A 24 4.32 -12.95 -12.45
CA GLN A 24 5.58 -12.50 -13.04
C GLN A 24 6.05 -11.20 -12.41
N LYS A 25 5.15 -10.19 -12.29
CA LYS A 25 5.49 -8.91 -11.66
C LYS A 25 5.87 -9.07 -10.19
N ILE A 26 5.11 -9.85 -9.41
CA ILE A 26 5.46 -10.15 -8.01
C ILE A 26 6.84 -10.82 -7.92
N ARG A 27 7.11 -11.80 -8.77
CA ARG A 27 8.39 -12.51 -8.79
C ARG A 27 9.58 -11.61 -9.13
N SER A 28 9.41 -10.66 -10.07
CA SER A 28 10.47 -9.71 -10.44
C SER A 28 10.88 -8.77 -9.30
N LEU A 29 10.04 -8.63 -8.29
CA LEU A 29 10.31 -7.82 -7.09
C LEU A 29 11.01 -8.60 -5.97
N LEU A 30 11.23 -9.90 -6.15
CA LEU A 30 11.85 -10.77 -5.13
C LEU A 30 13.36 -10.94 -5.36
N PRO A 31 14.17 -11.07 -4.31
CA PRO A 31 13.78 -11.05 -2.91
C PRO A 31 13.48 -9.65 -2.40
N ALA A 32 12.51 -9.53 -1.49
CA ALA A 32 12.13 -8.25 -0.89
C ALA A 32 12.08 -8.35 0.64
N THR A 33 12.42 -7.23 1.30
CA THR A 33 12.13 -7.03 2.72
C THR A 33 10.96 -6.09 2.85
N VAL A 34 9.90 -6.54 3.52
CA VAL A 34 8.61 -5.84 3.58
C VAL A 34 8.14 -5.70 5.03
N PRO A 35 7.49 -4.59 5.40
CA PRO A 35 6.79 -4.49 6.67
C PRO A 35 5.49 -5.27 6.56
N LEU A 36 5.35 -6.31 7.35
CA LEU A 36 4.15 -7.11 7.46
C LEU A 36 3.24 -6.51 8.52
N CYS A 37 2.04 -6.13 8.13
CA CYS A 37 1.04 -5.47 8.96
C CYS A 37 -0.19 -6.37 9.12
N HIS A 38 -1.00 -6.13 10.17
CA HIS A 38 -2.30 -6.75 10.34
C HIS A 38 -3.39 -5.86 9.73
N ALA A 39 -4.32 -6.44 8.98
CA ALA A 39 -5.39 -5.68 8.33
C ALA A 39 -6.58 -5.32 9.24
N LYS A 40 -6.45 -5.42 10.53
CA LYS A 40 -7.27 -4.96 11.66
C LYS A 40 -8.80 -5.08 11.53
N PHE A 41 -9.39 -4.66 10.40
CA PHE A 41 -10.84 -4.61 10.18
C PHE A 41 -11.39 -5.80 9.39
N VAL A 42 -10.55 -6.68 8.89
CA VAL A 42 -10.93 -7.73 7.93
C VAL A 42 -10.92 -9.13 8.55
N GLY A 43 -10.38 -9.26 9.76
CA GLY A 43 -10.22 -10.55 10.44
C GLY A 43 -8.78 -11.06 10.40
N ASP A 44 -8.61 -12.36 10.26
CA ASP A 44 -7.31 -13.04 10.29
C ASP A 44 -6.51 -12.82 8.98
N GLU A 45 -6.08 -11.59 8.77
CA GLU A 45 -5.33 -11.17 7.59
C GLU A 45 -4.03 -10.46 7.96
N LEU A 46 -2.92 -10.89 7.37
CA LEU A 46 -1.68 -10.12 7.29
C LEU A 46 -1.49 -9.58 5.89
N MET A 47 -0.98 -8.36 5.80
CA MET A 47 -0.74 -7.70 4.52
C MET A 47 0.62 -7.02 4.45
N PHE A 48 1.16 -6.91 3.24
CA PHE A 48 2.34 -6.11 2.95
C PHE A 48 2.23 -5.46 1.57
N MET A 49 2.85 -4.32 1.43
CA MET A 49 2.82 -3.55 0.19
C MET A 49 3.99 -3.91 -0.72
N ILE A 50 3.73 -3.94 -2.05
CA ILE A 50 4.74 -4.05 -3.10
C ILE A 50 4.77 -2.78 -3.96
N PRO A 51 5.93 -2.37 -4.52
CA PRO A 51 6.04 -1.16 -5.34
C PRO A 51 5.59 -1.39 -6.79
N ALA A 52 4.35 -1.85 -6.98
CA ALA A 52 3.80 -2.08 -8.31
C ALA A 52 2.28 -1.97 -8.29
N VAL A 53 1.73 -1.23 -9.25
CA VAL A 53 0.31 -1.28 -9.60
C VAL A 53 0.13 -2.34 -10.67
N ILE A 54 -0.70 -3.34 -10.38
CA ILE A 54 -0.97 -4.46 -11.27
C ILE A 54 -2.49 -4.56 -11.46
N ASP A 55 -2.92 -4.57 -12.72
CA ASP A 55 -4.35 -4.72 -13.00
C ASP A 55 -4.83 -6.14 -12.70
N PRO A 56 -6.07 -6.29 -12.25
CA PRO A 56 -6.63 -7.60 -11.96
C PRO A 56 -6.70 -8.51 -13.20
N GLU A 57 -6.28 -9.76 -13.04
CA GLU A 57 -6.42 -10.81 -14.06
C GLU A 57 -7.50 -11.82 -13.65
N TYR A 58 -7.65 -12.09 -12.36
CA TYR A 58 -8.61 -13.05 -11.82
C TYR A 58 -9.26 -12.52 -10.54
N LEU A 59 -10.42 -11.88 -10.70
CA LEU A 59 -11.18 -11.33 -9.57
C LEU A 59 -11.88 -12.44 -8.81
N LYS A 60 -11.72 -12.45 -7.48
CA LYS A 60 -12.43 -13.35 -6.57
C LYS A 60 -13.50 -12.57 -5.80
N SER A 61 -14.71 -13.12 -5.75
CA SER A 61 -15.86 -12.51 -5.08
C SER A 61 -16.03 -12.93 -3.61
N SER A 62 -15.38 -14.02 -3.21
CA SER A 62 -15.38 -14.54 -1.83
C SER A 62 -13.94 -14.74 -1.38
N ILE A 63 -13.70 -14.54 -0.08
CA ILE A 63 -12.38 -14.78 0.53
C ILE A 63 -12.50 -16.03 1.39
N GLU A 64 -11.52 -16.92 1.28
CA GLU A 64 -11.43 -18.15 2.04
C GLU A 64 -10.12 -18.20 2.82
N THR A 65 -10.13 -18.92 3.93
CA THR A 65 -8.89 -19.21 4.67
C THR A 65 -7.86 -19.89 3.77
N GLY A 66 -6.66 -19.37 3.75
CA GLY A 66 -5.58 -19.81 2.88
C GLY A 66 -5.42 -18.98 1.60
N ASP A 67 -6.35 -18.10 1.27
CA ASP A 67 -6.20 -17.24 0.09
C ASP A 67 -4.99 -16.30 0.21
N VAL A 68 -4.34 -16.10 -0.92
CA VAL A 68 -3.38 -15.01 -1.13
C VAL A 68 -3.91 -14.13 -2.24
N LEU A 69 -4.27 -12.91 -1.87
CA LEU A 69 -4.90 -11.96 -2.79
C LEU A 69 -3.98 -10.75 -2.98
N TYR A 70 -4.05 -10.16 -4.16
CA TYR A 70 -3.45 -8.85 -4.43
C TYR A 70 -4.56 -7.81 -4.53
N TYR A 71 -4.44 -6.73 -3.77
CA TYR A 71 -5.37 -5.60 -3.79
C TYR A 71 -4.75 -4.41 -4.53
N PRO A 72 -5.19 -4.14 -5.79
CA PRO A 72 -4.54 -3.18 -6.68
C PRO A 72 -4.52 -1.75 -6.16
N ILE A 73 -5.61 -1.30 -5.52
CA ILE A 73 -5.77 0.09 -5.04
C ILE A 73 -4.72 0.43 -3.98
N GLN A 74 -4.33 -0.55 -3.16
CA GLN A 74 -3.35 -0.38 -2.09
C GLN A 74 -1.98 -0.96 -2.43
N GLN A 75 -1.84 -1.65 -3.57
CA GLN A 75 -0.65 -2.43 -3.94
C GLN A 75 -0.25 -3.42 -2.84
N THR A 76 -1.22 -4.02 -2.16
CA THR A 76 -0.97 -4.94 -1.05
C THR A 76 -1.17 -6.38 -1.47
N ILE A 77 -0.30 -7.25 -0.95
CA ILE A 77 -0.51 -8.70 -0.92
C ILE A 77 -1.10 -9.04 0.43
N CYS A 78 -2.25 -9.70 0.40
CA CYS A 78 -3.08 -10.05 1.55
C CYS A 78 -2.98 -11.56 1.78
N LEU A 79 -2.66 -11.98 2.99
CA LEU A 79 -2.48 -13.36 3.42
C LEU A 79 -3.60 -13.69 4.41
N PHE A 80 -4.60 -14.44 4.00
CA PHE A 80 -5.75 -14.83 4.83
C PHE A 80 -5.46 -16.16 5.52
N PHE A 81 -5.11 -16.13 6.81
CA PHE A 81 -4.67 -17.30 7.57
C PHE A 81 -5.73 -17.87 8.51
N GLY A 82 -6.92 -17.31 8.57
CA GLY A 82 -8.03 -17.75 9.42
C GLY A 82 -9.35 -17.11 9.03
N ASP A 83 -10.23 -16.89 10.03
CA ASP A 83 -11.56 -16.36 9.82
C ASP A 83 -11.51 -14.91 9.36
N THR A 84 -12.27 -14.61 8.32
CA THR A 84 -12.38 -13.26 7.80
C THR A 84 -13.77 -12.70 8.01
N ILE A 85 -13.84 -11.50 8.54
CA ILE A 85 -15.04 -10.68 8.51
C ILE A 85 -14.89 -9.79 7.28
N VAL A 86 -15.56 -10.12 6.19
CA VAL A 86 -15.51 -9.32 4.97
C VAL A 86 -16.73 -8.41 4.90
N PRO A 87 -16.74 -7.25 5.58
CA PRO A 87 -17.82 -6.28 5.42
C PRO A 87 -17.80 -5.65 4.02
N PHE A 88 -16.67 -5.78 3.31
CA PHE A 88 -16.43 -5.18 2.00
C PHE A 88 -16.41 -6.20 0.86
N GLY A 89 -17.19 -7.25 0.95
CA GLY A 89 -17.21 -8.47 0.12
C GLY A 89 -17.23 -8.33 -1.39
N ARG A 90 -16.79 -7.22 -1.96
CA ARG A 90 -16.70 -6.96 -3.39
C ARG A 90 -15.54 -6.02 -3.74
N GLY A 91 -14.42 -6.13 -3.04
CA GLY A 91 -13.22 -5.45 -3.50
C GLY A 91 -12.67 -6.10 -4.77
N PRO A 92 -11.96 -5.37 -5.62
CA PRO A 92 -11.29 -5.92 -6.80
C PRO A 92 -10.03 -6.71 -6.38
N PHE A 93 -10.22 -7.78 -5.60
CA PHE A 93 -9.11 -8.65 -5.21
C PHE A 93 -8.73 -9.57 -6.36
N ASN A 94 -7.47 -9.51 -6.74
CA ASN A 94 -6.90 -10.44 -7.69
C ASN A 94 -6.37 -11.67 -6.94
N ALA A 95 -6.97 -12.83 -7.16
CA ALA A 95 -6.56 -14.08 -6.51
C ALA A 95 -5.25 -14.58 -7.12
N VAL A 96 -4.15 -14.41 -6.38
CA VAL A 96 -2.80 -14.66 -6.89
C VAL A 96 -2.20 -15.97 -6.42
N GLY A 97 -2.74 -16.58 -5.36
CA GLY A 97 -2.19 -17.82 -4.83
C GLY A 97 -2.91 -18.31 -3.58
N ARG A 98 -2.26 -19.25 -2.90
CA ARG A 98 -2.72 -19.78 -1.60
C ARG A 98 -1.56 -20.04 -0.65
N ILE A 99 -1.84 -19.98 0.64
CA ILE A 99 -0.94 -20.44 1.71
C ILE A 99 -1.00 -21.97 1.72
N VAL A 100 0.12 -22.61 1.51
CA VAL A 100 0.20 -24.09 1.49
C VAL A 100 0.81 -24.65 2.77
N ASP A 101 1.49 -23.80 3.56
CA ASP A 101 2.06 -24.16 4.86
C ASP A 101 2.29 -22.91 5.70
N GLY A 102 2.28 -23.05 7.04
CA GLY A 102 2.66 -21.99 7.98
C GLY A 102 1.51 -21.07 8.43
N SER A 103 0.23 -21.41 8.23
CA SER A 103 -0.90 -20.63 8.74
C SER A 103 -0.86 -20.43 10.25
N ALA A 104 -0.41 -21.42 11.02
CA ALA A 104 -0.24 -21.31 12.47
C ALA A 104 0.85 -20.28 12.84
N ASP A 105 1.95 -20.24 12.10
CA ASP A 105 3.03 -19.28 12.26
C ASP A 105 2.55 -17.85 11.95
N LEU A 106 1.76 -17.67 10.89
CA LEU A 106 1.13 -16.38 10.57
C LEU A 106 0.19 -15.91 11.68
N ARG A 107 -0.59 -16.82 12.28
CA ARG A 107 -1.46 -16.49 13.41
C ARG A 107 -0.68 -16.02 14.64
N GLN A 108 0.46 -16.65 14.94
CA GLN A 108 1.30 -16.21 16.05
C GLN A 108 1.98 -14.86 15.75
N LEU A 109 2.42 -14.67 14.52
CA LEU A 109 3.01 -13.42 14.06
C LEU A 109 1.98 -12.28 14.10
N ALA A 110 0.73 -12.55 13.71
CA ALA A 110 -0.37 -11.59 13.77
C ALA A 110 -0.62 -11.08 15.21
N LYS A 111 -0.62 -11.97 16.20
CA LYS A 111 -0.70 -11.57 17.62
C LYS A 111 0.43 -10.64 18.03
N THR A 112 1.65 -10.92 17.57
CA THR A 112 2.80 -10.03 17.83
C THR A 112 2.60 -8.67 17.17
N ILE A 113 2.16 -8.65 15.91
CA ILE A 113 1.94 -7.40 15.15
C ILE A 113 0.85 -6.53 15.78
N VAL A 114 -0.24 -7.11 16.26
CA VAL A 114 -1.34 -6.37 16.91
C VAL A 114 -0.83 -5.58 18.12
N HIS A 115 0.07 -6.16 18.93
CA HIS A 115 0.57 -5.54 20.14
C HIS A 115 1.84 -4.70 19.97
N GLN A 116 2.70 -5.07 19.02
CA GLN A 116 4.04 -4.47 18.85
C GLN A 116 4.17 -3.62 17.57
N GLY A 117 3.13 -3.58 16.74
CA GLY A 117 3.18 -2.97 15.41
C GLY A 117 3.76 -3.92 14.36
N PHE A 118 3.93 -3.41 13.14
CA PHE A 118 4.43 -4.20 12.02
C PHE A 118 5.75 -4.91 12.33
N GLN A 119 5.95 -6.05 11.68
CA GLN A 119 7.19 -6.82 11.75
C GLN A 119 7.84 -6.91 10.37
N TRP A 120 9.16 -6.76 10.32
CA TRP A 120 9.89 -6.96 9.07
C TRP A 120 9.88 -8.43 8.66
N ALA A 121 9.49 -8.69 7.42
CA ALA A 121 9.51 -10.01 6.82
C ALA A 121 10.31 -10.02 5.53
N ARG A 122 11.01 -11.12 5.29
CA ARG A 122 11.70 -11.38 4.03
C ARG A 122 10.81 -12.26 3.15
N PHE A 123 10.52 -11.75 1.96
CA PHE A 123 9.74 -12.43 0.94
C PHE A 123 10.70 -12.92 -0.15
N THR A 124 10.74 -14.23 -0.38
CA THR A 124 11.75 -14.86 -1.24
C THR A 124 11.14 -15.90 -2.17
N GLN A 125 11.78 -16.08 -3.31
CA GLN A 125 11.50 -17.18 -4.22
C GLN A 125 12.66 -18.20 -4.18
N SER A 126 12.36 -19.47 -4.38
CA SER A 126 13.37 -20.54 -4.44
C SER A 126 14.23 -20.48 -5.71
N ASP A 127 13.69 -19.90 -6.80
CA ASP A 127 14.36 -19.86 -8.10
C ASP A 127 14.24 -18.44 -8.68
N ALA A 128 15.22 -17.57 -8.42
CA ALA A 128 15.21 -16.19 -8.90
C ALA A 128 15.99 -16.04 -10.22
N SER A 129 15.31 -15.68 -11.29
CA SER A 129 15.93 -15.08 -12.48
C SER A 129 15.70 -13.56 -12.45
N ALA A 130 16.77 -12.78 -12.54
CA ALA A 130 16.71 -11.34 -12.57
C ALA A 130 16.10 -10.82 -13.89
N GLU A 131 15.15 -9.93 -13.82
CA GLU A 131 14.53 -9.28 -14.99
C GLU A 131 15.15 -7.93 -15.34
N LYS A 132 14.94 -7.54 -16.59
CA LYS A 132 15.50 -6.36 -17.25
C LYS A 132 15.00 -5.03 -16.67
N THR A 133 15.90 -4.06 -16.67
CA THR A 133 15.65 -2.64 -16.36
C THR A 133 14.54 -2.05 -17.22
N PRO A 134 13.57 -1.34 -16.65
CA PRO A 134 12.50 -0.65 -17.40
C PRO A 134 13.05 0.46 -18.30
N ALA A 135 12.23 0.85 -19.28
CA ALA A 135 12.48 1.98 -20.18
C ALA A 135 12.67 3.30 -19.41
N PRO A 136 13.33 4.31 -19.99
CA PRO A 136 13.53 5.60 -19.32
C PRO A 136 12.18 6.30 -19.09
N LEU A 137 11.93 6.62 -17.83
CA LEU A 137 10.76 7.34 -17.36
C LEU A 137 10.99 8.86 -17.48
N SER A 138 9.92 9.66 -17.45
CA SER A 138 10.04 11.12 -17.38
C SER A 138 10.86 11.54 -16.15
N GLU A 139 11.53 12.68 -16.21
CA GLU A 139 12.34 13.21 -15.09
C GLU A 139 11.50 13.30 -13.79
N ARG A 140 10.24 13.74 -13.92
CA ARG A 140 9.28 13.82 -12.80
C ARG A 140 8.96 12.46 -12.20
N THR A 141 8.70 11.46 -13.01
CA THR A 141 8.45 10.09 -12.55
C THR A 141 9.67 9.50 -11.87
N ALA A 142 10.86 9.73 -12.44
CA ALA A 142 12.12 9.29 -11.85
C ALA A 142 12.36 9.92 -10.46
N GLU A 143 11.98 11.18 -10.26
CA GLU A 143 12.09 11.85 -8.97
C GLU A 143 11.12 11.28 -7.91
N ILE A 144 9.87 10.99 -8.30
CA ILE A 144 8.91 10.34 -7.39
C ILE A 144 9.44 8.96 -6.98
N ILE A 145 10.02 8.21 -7.91
CA ILE A 145 10.64 6.91 -7.62
C ILE A 145 11.80 7.07 -6.61
N ALA A 146 12.66 8.07 -6.81
CA ALA A 146 13.78 8.32 -5.91
C ALA A 146 13.30 8.64 -4.49
N GLU A 147 12.33 9.55 -4.34
CA GLU A 147 11.72 9.85 -3.03
C GLU A 147 11.02 8.63 -2.43
N ARG A 148 10.30 7.85 -3.23
CA ARG A 148 9.69 6.60 -2.80
C ARG A 148 10.71 5.61 -2.23
N GLN A 149 11.88 5.49 -2.87
CA GLN A 149 12.93 4.60 -2.39
C GLN A 149 13.43 4.97 -1.00
N THR A 150 13.52 6.25 -0.69
CA THR A 150 13.96 6.72 0.64
C THR A 150 13.03 6.30 1.76
N ILE A 151 11.71 6.32 1.52
CA ILE A 151 10.69 5.97 2.50
C ILE A 151 10.28 4.49 2.46
N TRP A 152 10.83 3.69 1.53
CA TRP A 152 10.37 2.32 1.34
C TRP A 152 10.73 1.40 2.51
N GLN A 153 11.96 1.47 2.98
CA GLN A 153 12.48 0.61 4.07
C GLN A 153 12.70 1.37 5.39
N THR A 154 12.71 2.68 5.35
CA THR A 154 12.96 3.52 6.53
C THR A 154 11.75 4.41 6.77
N ALA A 155 11.21 4.36 7.99
CA ALA A 155 10.11 5.23 8.38
C ALA A 155 10.58 6.70 8.36
N PRO A 156 9.82 7.61 7.71
CA PRO A 156 10.14 9.03 7.72
C PRO A 156 10.16 9.63 9.13
N LEU A 157 11.03 10.61 9.35
CA LEU A 157 11.21 11.26 10.66
C LEU A 157 9.92 11.94 11.14
N GLU A 158 9.11 12.46 10.23
CA GLU A 158 7.83 13.09 10.54
C GLU A 158 6.88 12.17 11.30
N LEU A 159 6.99 10.85 11.11
CA LEU A 159 6.17 9.88 11.84
C LEU A 159 6.56 9.80 13.32
N GLU A 160 7.83 9.95 13.65
CA GLU A 160 8.28 10.03 15.04
C GLU A 160 7.75 11.29 15.72
N ASN A 161 7.68 12.40 14.99
CA ASN A 161 7.05 13.62 15.47
C ASN A 161 5.55 13.39 15.74
N LEU A 162 4.83 12.75 14.82
CA LEU A 162 3.42 12.40 15.02
C LEU A 162 3.21 11.44 16.21
N LYS A 163 4.12 10.50 16.44
CA LYS A 163 4.09 9.60 17.61
C LYS A 163 4.38 10.34 18.91
N SER A 164 5.32 11.30 18.89
CA SER A 164 5.71 12.06 20.08
C SER A 164 4.60 12.98 20.61
N LEU A 165 3.72 13.46 19.75
CA LEU A 165 2.54 14.24 20.12
C LEU A 165 1.57 13.47 21.05
N GLN A 166 1.81 12.17 21.27
CA GLN A 166 0.93 11.26 21.99
C GLN A 166 1.11 11.27 23.52
N LYS A 167 2.17 11.86 24.03
CA LYS A 167 2.43 11.78 25.48
C LYS A 167 1.49 12.70 26.25
N GLY A 168 0.33 12.15 26.64
CA GLY A 168 -0.45 12.70 27.73
C GLY A 168 -1.91 13.08 27.53
N ARG A 169 -2.53 13.00 26.34
CA ARG A 169 -3.97 13.30 26.16
C ARG A 169 -4.60 12.49 25.03
N ALA A 170 -5.81 11.94 25.27
CA ALA A 170 -6.60 11.18 24.29
C ALA A 170 -6.85 11.91 22.94
N GLY A 171 -6.81 13.27 22.92
CA GLY A 171 -7.03 14.05 21.72
C GLY A 171 -5.94 13.94 20.63
N ASN A 172 -4.74 13.46 20.97
CA ASN A 172 -3.62 13.45 20.02
C ASN A 172 -3.64 12.22 19.08
N ALA A 173 -4.41 11.17 19.38
CA ALA A 173 -4.64 10.07 18.46
C ALA A 173 -5.41 10.53 17.21
N ALA A 174 -6.27 11.54 17.36
CA ALA A 174 -7.07 12.09 16.27
C ALA A 174 -6.21 12.61 15.10
N VAL A 175 -5.10 13.29 15.36
CA VAL A 175 -4.21 13.83 14.31
C VAL A 175 -3.71 12.72 13.39
N ARG A 176 -3.30 11.57 13.94
CA ARG A 176 -2.81 10.42 13.16
C ARG A 176 -3.92 9.77 12.36
N VAL A 177 -5.10 9.63 12.96
CA VAL A 177 -6.28 9.08 12.28
C VAL A 177 -6.70 9.99 11.12
N TYR A 178 -6.68 11.32 11.29
CA TYR A 178 -7.00 12.24 10.21
C TYR A 178 -5.95 12.24 9.11
N ALA A 179 -4.66 12.24 9.44
CA ALA A 179 -3.59 12.11 8.44
C ALA A 179 -3.70 10.79 7.65
N PHE A 180 -3.99 9.69 8.33
CA PHE A 180 -4.28 8.40 7.70
C PHE A 180 -5.51 8.47 6.79
N ALA A 181 -6.60 9.07 7.24
CA ALA A 181 -7.84 9.20 6.47
C ALA A 181 -7.63 10.06 5.21
N ASP A 182 -6.83 11.14 5.31
CA ASP A 182 -6.47 11.96 4.15
C ASP A 182 -5.62 11.15 3.14
N ALA A 183 -4.63 10.39 3.59
CA ALA A 183 -3.84 9.53 2.71
C ALA A 183 -4.71 8.45 2.04
N TYR A 184 -5.68 7.88 2.76
CA TYR A 184 -6.65 6.92 2.22
C TYR A 184 -7.57 7.56 1.16
N ARG A 185 -8.04 8.79 1.39
CA ARG A 185 -8.84 9.54 0.41
C ARG A 185 -8.01 9.83 -0.86
N ASN A 186 -6.76 10.27 -0.68
CA ASN A 186 -5.84 10.55 -1.78
C ASN A 186 -5.59 9.30 -2.64
N GLN A 187 -5.41 8.14 -2.02
CA GLN A 187 -5.32 6.84 -2.69
C GLN A 187 -6.50 6.63 -3.63
N ARG A 188 -7.72 6.82 -3.13
CA ARG A 188 -8.93 6.61 -3.91
C ARG A 188 -9.03 7.58 -5.09
N ASN A 189 -8.71 8.84 -4.87
CA ASN A 189 -8.76 9.86 -5.91
C ASN A 189 -7.73 9.60 -7.02
N LEU A 190 -6.50 9.26 -6.66
CA LEU A 190 -5.45 8.88 -7.62
C LEU A 190 -5.84 7.63 -8.41
N TRP A 191 -6.40 6.62 -7.72
CA TRP A 191 -6.87 5.40 -8.37
C TRP A 191 -7.97 5.67 -9.39
N LEU A 192 -8.99 6.46 -9.02
CA LEU A 192 -10.11 6.79 -9.92
C LEU A 192 -9.64 7.57 -11.15
N LEU A 193 -8.71 8.50 -10.96
CA LEU A 193 -8.14 9.26 -12.08
C LEU A 193 -7.33 8.36 -13.00
N ARG A 194 -6.48 7.50 -12.44
CA ARG A 194 -5.70 6.51 -13.18
C ARG A 194 -6.58 5.56 -13.97
N ASP A 195 -7.60 4.99 -13.33
CA ASP A 195 -8.53 4.05 -13.95
C ASP A 195 -9.32 4.72 -15.08
N GLY A 196 -9.76 5.96 -14.87
CA GLY A 196 -10.44 6.77 -15.88
C GLY A 196 -9.58 7.03 -17.12
N VAL A 197 -8.29 7.35 -16.95
CA VAL A 197 -7.35 7.54 -18.06
C VAL A 197 -7.07 6.23 -18.78
N LYS A 198 -6.81 5.17 -18.01
CA LYS A 198 -6.44 3.87 -18.55
C LYS A 198 -7.53 3.25 -19.42
N HIS A 199 -8.78 3.42 -19.01
CA HIS A 199 -9.95 2.89 -19.74
C HIS A 199 -10.59 3.92 -20.70
N GLU A 200 -9.87 5.01 -21.00
CA GLU A 200 -10.30 6.07 -21.94
C GLU A 200 -11.62 6.77 -21.56
N ASN A 201 -12.03 6.65 -20.29
CA ASN A 201 -13.20 7.34 -19.75
C ASN A 201 -12.91 8.82 -19.45
N ILE A 202 -11.63 9.17 -19.32
CA ILE A 202 -11.14 10.54 -19.09
C ILE A 202 -10.00 10.78 -20.10
N THR A 203 -10.07 11.89 -20.83
CA THR A 203 -8.98 12.27 -21.75
C THR A 203 -7.73 12.71 -20.96
N VAL A 204 -6.56 12.56 -21.57
CA VAL A 204 -5.29 13.02 -21.00
C VAL A 204 -5.36 14.49 -20.56
N GLU A 205 -5.93 15.35 -21.40
CA GLU A 205 -6.05 16.78 -21.11
C GLU A 205 -6.97 17.06 -19.92
N THR A 206 -8.12 16.37 -19.84
CA THR A 206 -9.01 16.46 -18.68
C THR A 206 -8.32 15.96 -17.41
N ALA A 207 -7.62 14.85 -17.50
CA ALA A 207 -6.90 14.29 -16.34
C ALA A 207 -5.80 15.24 -15.85
N LYS A 208 -5.05 15.89 -16.73
CA LYS A 208 -4.06 16.92 -16.37
C LYS A 208 -4.70 18.10 -15.63
N LEU A 209 -5.86 18.57 -16.10
CA LEU A 209 -6.61 19.66 -15.44
C LEU A 209 -7.07 19.27 -14.04
N LEU A 210 -7.43 18.01 -13.80
CA LEU A 210 -7.85 17.50 -12.50
C LEU A 210 -6.66 17.21 -11.57
N LEU A 211 -5.57 16.68 -12.10
CA LEU A 211 -4.42 16.23 -11.31
C LEU A 211 -3.73 17.37 -10.57
N ALA A 212 -3.48 18.50 -11.23
CA ALA A 212 -2.73 19.60 -10.63
C ALA A 212 -3.42 20.21 -9.38
N PRO A 213 -4.73 20.56 -9.39
CA PRO A 213 -5.41 21.03 -8.17
C PRO A 213 -5.51 19.95 -7.10
N MET A 214 -5.71 18.68 -7.49
CA MET A 214 -5.74 17.56 -6.56
C MET A 214 -4.41 17.40 -5.81
N LEU A 215 -3.27 17.45 -6.51
CA LEU A 215 -1.95 17.36 -5.90
C LEU A 215 -1.66 18.56 -4.98
N ARG A 216 -2.12 19.76 -5.32
CA ARG A 216 -2.01 20.93 -4.42
C ARG A 216 -2.81 20.72 -3.15
N GLU A 217 -4.07 20.27 -3.25
CA GLU A 217 -4.87 19.92 -2.07
C GLU A 217 -4.19 18.86 -1.20
N MET A 218 -3.64 17.81 -1.81
CA MET A 218 -2.88 16.79 -1.10
C MET A 218 -1.68 17.39 -0.36
N ALA A 219 -0.95 18.31 -1.00
CA ALA A 219 0.19 19.01 -0.38
C ALA A 219 -0.24 19.89 0.80
N ASP A 220 -1.30 20.66 0.64
CA ASP A 220 -1.83 21.55 1.69
C ASP A 220 -2.32 20.73 2.90
N ARG A 221 -2.93 19.57 2.67
CA ARG A 221 -3.30 18.62 3.72
C ARG A 221 -2.08 18.06 4.45
N CYS A 222 -1.03 17.72 3.73
CA CYS A 222 0.22 17.28 4.34
C CYS A 222 0.81 18.35 5.27
N ASP A 223 0.76 19.63 4.89
CA ASP A 223 1.24 20.74 5.72
C ASP A 223 0.43 20.87 7.02
N ILE A 224 -0.90 20.69 6.97
CA ILE A 224 -1.75 20.67 8.18
C ILE A 224 -1.27 19.63 9.20
N TRP A 225 -0.79 18.48 8.72
CA TRP A 225 -0.32 17.38 9.57
C TRP A 225 1.19 17.42 9.82
N ALA A 226 1.89 18.49 9.42
CA ALA A 226 3.35 18.61 9.48
C ALA A 226 4.11 17.49 8.74
N LEU A 227 3.52 16.97 7.67
CA LEU A 227 4.12 16.01 6.75
C LEU A 227 4.80 16.74 5.59
N SER A 228 5.93 17.38 5.87
CA SER A 228 6.61 18.28 4.94
C SER A 228 7.17 17.56 3.71
N THR A 229 7.66 16.34 3.87
CA THR A 229 8.24 15.55 2.78
C THR A 229 7.22 15.20 1.70
N PRO A 230 6.07 14.57 1.99
CA PRO A 230 5.07 14.31 0.97
C PRO A 230 4.41 15.60 0.47
N GLY A 231 4.23 16.62 1.32
CA GLY A 231 3.70 17.92 0.90
C GLY A 231 4.54 18.58 -0.17
N ARG A 232 5.87 18.59 0.00
CA ARG A 232 6.82 19.10 -0.99
C ARG A 232 6.76 18.33 -2.30
N LEU A 233 6.73 16.98 -2.25
CA LEU A 233 6.67 16.15 -3.45
C LEU A 233 5.37 16.40 -4.24
N PHE A 234 4.21 16.37 -3.59
CA PHE A 234 2.93 16.62 -4.24
C PHE A 234 2.86 18.02 -4.85
N ARG A 235 3.39 19.05 -4.15
CA ARG A 235 3.44 20.43 -4.68
C ARG A 235 4.32 20.52 -5.91
N LYS A 236 5.46 19.85 -5.92
CA LYS A 236 6.35 19.78 -7.08
C LYS A 236 5.69 19.00 -8.23
N ALA A 237 5.06 17.88 -7.95
CA ALA A 237 4.34 17.08 -8.94
C ALA A 237 3.13 17.83 -9.53
N ALA A 238 2.54 18.79 -8.81
CA ALA A 238 1.46 19.65 -9.28
C ALA A 238 1.89 20.75 -10.26
N GLY A 239 3.19 20.89 -10.54
CA GLY A 239 3.72 21.79 -11.57
C GLY A 239 3.16 21.47 -12.96
N PRO A 240 3.39 22.34 -13.97
CA PRO A 240 2.80 22.17 -15.29
C PRO A 240 3.16 20.78 -15.86
N PRO A 241 2.16 19.98 -16.26
CA PRO A 241 2.38 18.61 -16.76
C PRO A 241 2.85 18.60 -18.24
N ALA A 242 3.61 19.60 -18.66
CA ALA A 242 4.01 19.81 -20.04
C ALA A 242 4.77 18.62 -20.69
N GLU A 243 5.35 17.77 -19.85
CA GLU A 243 6.16 16.63 -20.30
C GLU A 243 5.34 15.35 -20.57
N VAL A 244 4.11 15.27 -20.07
CA VAL A 244 3.24 14.10 -20.27
C VAL A 244 2.46 14.31 -21.58
N THR A 245 2.72 13.49 -22.57
CA THR A 245 2.17 13.67 -23.91
C THR A 245 1.09 12.67 -24.28
N ASN A 246 1.03 11.53 -23.59
CA ASN A 246 0.10 10.45 -23.90
C ASN A 246 -0.46 9.78 -22.62
N SER A 247 -1.42 8.89 -22.82
CA SER A 247 -2.11 8.19 -21.72
C SER A 247 -1.19 7.23 -20.95
N GLU A 248 -0.24 6.59 -21.60
CA GLU A 248 0.69 5.65 -20.98
C GLU A 248 1.61 6.37 -19.99
N GLU A 249 2.24 7.46 -20.40
CA GLU A 249 3.06 8.31 -19.53
C GLU A 249 2.27 8.87 -18.34
N LEU A 250 0.99 9.23 -18.54
CA LEU A 250 0.16 9.72 -17.45
C LEU A 250 -0.21 8.62 -16.47
N VAL A 251 -0.51 7.42 -16.96
CA VAL A 251 -0.77 6.25 -16.12
C VAL A 251 0.46 5.90 -15.30
N ASP A 252 1.65 5.89 -15.90
CA ASP A 252 2.92 5.63 -15.19
C ASP A 252 3.17 6.66 -14.08
N LEU A 253 2.93 7.94 -14.35
CA LEU A 253 3.02 8.99 -13.34
C LEU A 253 2.02 8.77 -12.20
N LEU A 254 0.77 8.45 -12.52
CA LEU A 254 -0.28 8.18 -11.54
C LEU A 254 0.01 6.92 -10.72
N ASP A 255 0.58 5.89 -11.33
CA ASP A 255 1.00 4.66 -10.66
C ASP A 255 2.09 4.96 -9.62
N GLU A 256 3.11 5.76 -9.95
CA GLU A 256 4.16 6.12 -9.00
C GLU A 256 3.66 7.04 -7.88
N LEU A 257 2.79 8.00 -8.17
CA LEU A 257 2.12 8.83 -7.16
C LEU A 257 1.26 7.98 -6.21
N LEU A 258 0.55 7.02 -6.75
CA LEU A 258 -0.29 6.10 -5.98
C LEU A 258 0.56 5.22 -5.06
N ILE A 259 1.64 4.63 -5.57
CA ILE A 259 2.58 3.81 -4.78
C ILE A 259 3.22 4.65 -3.68
N TYR A 260 3.65 5.88 -3.97
CA TYR A 260 4.22 6.78 -2.99
C TYR A 260 3.22 7.15 -1.88
N ASN A 261 2.02 7.58 -2.25
CA ASN A 261 0.95 7.91 -1.29
C ASN A 261 0.58 6.72 -0.41
N ASN A 262 0.48 5.52 -1.00
CA ASN A 262 0.12 4.31 -0.27
C ASN A 262 1.22 3.86 0.68
N ARG A 263 2.48 4.13 0.35
CA ARG A 263 3.57 3.90 1.29
C ARG A 263 3.46 4.80 2.51
N TRP A 264 3.11 6.07 2.34
CA TRP A 264 2.81 6.98 3.43
C TRP A 264 1.58 6.53 4.22
N TRP A 265 0.51 6.13 3.55
CA TRP A 265 -0.67 5.55 4.19
C TRP A 265 -0.31 4.38 5.11
N LEU A 266 0.52 3.45 4.66
CA LEU A 266 0.95 2.29 5.45
C LEU A 266 1.79 2.71 6.68
N TRP A 267 2.67 3.69 6.53
CA TRP A 267 3.42 4.24 7.65
C TRP A 267 2.51 4.93 8.68
N LEU A 268 1.54 5.73 8.23
CA LEU A 268 0.56 6.39 9.09
C LEU A 268 -0.30 5.37 9.81
N ASP A 269 -0.78 4.32 9.14
CA ASP A 269 -1.50 3.20 9.74
C ASP A 269 -0.71 2.55 10.87
N SER A 270 0.58 2.36 10.69
CA SER A 270 1.48 1.77 11.69
C SER A 270 1.66 2.66 12.94
N CYS A 271 1.35 3.95 12.86
CA CYS A 271 1.46 4.90 13.96
C CYS A 271 0.19 4.99 14.81
N ILE A 272 -0.93 4.46 14.34
CA ILE A 272 -2.20 4.52 15.06
C ILE A 272 -2.29 3.35 16.03
N PRO A 273 -2.54 3.59 17.33
CA PRO A 273 -2.69 2.53 18.32
C PRO A 273 -4.11 1.93 18.25
N TRP A 274 -4.42 1.26 17.16
CA TRP A 274 -5.76 0.75 16.88
C TRP A 274 -6.30 -0.16 17.99
N PHE A 275 -5.44 -1.00 18.57
CA PHE A 275 -5.84 -1.90 19.64
C PHE A 275 -6.22 -1.14 20.92
N ASP A 276 -5.42 -0.13 21.29
CA ASP A 276 -5.72 0.68 22.48
C ASP A 276 -7.00 1.51 22.29
N LEU A 277 -7.24 2.00 21.07
CA LEU A 277 -8.47 2.71 20.72
C LEU A 277 -9.69 1.79 20.81
N ASP A 278 -9.59 0.56 20.30
CA ASP A 278 -10.68 -0.42 20.35
C ASP A 278 -11.02 -0.78 21.80
N VAL A 279 -10.02 -1.06 22.64
CA VAL A 279 -10.20 -1.34 24.07
C VAL A 279 -10.84 -0.15 24.81
N GLN A 280 -10.44 1.08 24.50
CA GLN A 280 -11.04 2.27 25.09
C GLN A 280 -12.50 2.43 24.68
N LEU A 281 -12.82 2.21 23.40
CA LEU A 281 -14.21 2.27 22.91
C LEU A 281 -15.11 1.22 23.54
N GLN A 282 -14.59 -0.02 23.72
CA GLN A 282 -15.36 -1.11 24.35
C GLN A 282 -15.63 -0.88 25.83
N ASN A 283 -14.71 -0.22 26.55
CA ASN A 283 -14.85 0.04 27.98
C ASN A 283 -15.71 1.28 28.31
N GLY A 284 -16.14 2.01 27.27
CA GLY A 284 -16.82 3.30 27.45
C GLY A 284 -15.85 4.38 27.95
N PHE A 285 -15.97 5.58 27.44
CA PHE A 285 -15.20 6.72 27.95
C PHE A 285 -15.59 7.05 29.39
#